data_e9c41945518c23b0a754aaaea91d3959
#
_entry.id   e9c41945518c23b0a754aaaea91d3959
#
_cell.length_a   1.000
_cell.length_b   1.000
_cell.length_c   1.000
_cell.angle_alpha   90.00
_cell.angle_beta   90.00
_cell.angle_gamma   90.00
#
_symmetry.space_group_name_H-M   'P 1'
#
loop_
_entity.id
_entity.type
_entity.pdbx_description
1 polymer ?
#
loop_
_entity_poly.entity_id
_entity_poly.type
_entity_poly.pdbx_seq_one_letter_code
_entity_poly.pdbx_strand_id
1 'polypeptide(L)'
;MTQPERVKSGWDSGLDYTETYQRILLHLNRSKNPRDVVLLIQLRNGSRIGEAVEALREFCSSGKTEVYVRVEKHKDRRDQRLMVLPEELRKGQGRVLLESACTWLPSIENAKEAIKSYCRRAYGFNTHSLRYSFITYMLSKGVSPSFIAKITGHSTLEHILHYTERKTSEDLLRELP
;
A
#
# COMPACT_ATOMS: atom_id res chain seq x y z
N MET A 1 -21.31 16.91 -21.97
CA MET A 1 -20.70 16.47 -20.69
C MET A 1 -19.20 16.53 -20.83
N THR A 2 -18.60 17.53 -20.29
CA THR A 2 -17.15 17.60 -20.13
C THR A 2 -16.76 16.64 -19.01
N GLN A 3 -15.98 15.61 -19.34
CA GLN A 3 -15.34 14.79 -18.31
C GLN A 3 -14.44 15.70 -17.47
N PRO A 4 -14.44 15.56 -16.15
CA PRO A 4 -13.52 16.33 -15.33
C PRO A 4 -12.09 16.00 -15.78
N GLU A 5 -11.33 17.04 -16.10
CA GLU A 5 -9.93 16.92 -16.42
C GLU A 5 -9.25 16.13 -15.32
N ARG A 6 -8.73 14.96 -15.68
CA ARG A 6 -7.84 14.21 -14.81
C ARG A 6 -6.61 15.06 -14.57
N VAL A 7 -6.53 15.65 -13.42
CA VAL A 7 -5.27 16.23 -12.95
C VAL A 7 -4.29 15.07 -12.85
N LYS A 8 -3.49 14.93 -13.87
CA LYS A 8 -2.35 14.01 -13.90
C LYS A 8 -1.25 14.54 -12.99
N SER A 9 -1.42 14.45 -11.70
CA SER A 9 -0.26 14.25 -10.87
C SER A 9 0.12 12.79 -11.05
N GLY A 10 1.34 12.46 -11.41
CA GLY A 10 1.75 11.10 -11.77
C GLY A 10 1.73 10.10 -10.60
N TRP A 11 1.00 10.38 -9.55
CA TRP A 11 1.02 9.73 -8.25
C TRP A 11 -0.36 9.30 -7.79
N ASP A 12 -1.39 10.08 -8.09
CA ASP A 12 -2.76 9.82 -7.69
C ASP A 12 -3.55 9.36 -8.92
N SER A 13 -3.76 8.05 -9.01
CA SER A 13 -4.64 7.46 -10.02
C SER A 13 -6.11 7.48 -9.58
N GLY A 14 -6.43 8.07 -8.42
CA GLY A 14 -7.78 8.11 -7.88
C GLY A 14 -8.33 6.73 -7.50
N LEU A 15 -7.45 5.81 -7.08
CA LEU A 15 -7.86 4.46 -6.70
C LEU A 15 -8.68 4.48 -5.41
N ASP A 16 -9.84 3.85 -5.45
CA ASP A 16 -10.59 3.52 -4.25
C ASP A 16 -9.93 2.37 -3.50
N TYR A 17 -9.68 2.55 -2.20
CA TYR A 17 -8.98 1.56 -1.37
C TYR A 17 -9.73 0.22 -1.33
N THR A 18 -10.99 0.25 -1.00
CA THR A 18 -11.80 -0.97 -0.81
C THR A 18 -11.95 -1.74 -2.12
N GLU A 19 -12.28 -1.06 -3.22
CA GLU A 19 -12.38 -1.68 -4.54
C GLU A 19 -11.05 -2.25 -5.01
N THR A 20 -9.96 -1.52 -4.81
CA THR A 20 -8.62 -1.96 -5.20
C THR A 20 -8.17 -3.17 -4.38
N TYR A 21 -8.44 -3.16 -3.09
CA TYR A 21 -8.15 -4.29 -2.20
C TYR A 21 -8.88 -5.56 -2.66
N GLN A 22 -10.18 -5.45 -2.91
CA GLN A 22 -11.00 -6.58 -3.41
C GLN A 22 -10.54 -7.05 -4.78
N ARG A 23 -10.19 -6.14 -5.67
CA ARG A 23 -9.69 -6.48 -7.01
C ARG A 23 -8.39 -7.27 -6.94
N ILE A 24 -7.44 -6.85 -6.13
CA ILE A 24 -6.17 -7.57 -5.94
C ILE A 24 -6.43 -8.94 -5.31
N LEU A 25 -7.28 -9.01 -4.30
CA LEU A 25 -7.62 -10.27 -3.63
C LEU A 25 -8.27 -11.28 -4.58
N LEU A 26 -9.24 -10.84 -5.39
CA LEU A 26 -9.88 -11.69 -6.41
C LEU A 26 -8.87 -12.18 -7.46
N HIS A 27 -8.01 -11.29 -7.93
CA HIS A 27 -6.98 -11.65 -8.90
C HIS A 27 -5.97 -12.64 -8.31
N LEU A 28 -5.55 -12.43 -7.07
CA LEU A 28 -4.68 -13.36 -6.34
C LEU A 28 -5.30 -14.76 -6.25
N ASN A 29 -6.57 -14.85 -5.88
CA ASN A 29 -7.27 -16.12 -5.76
C ASN A 29 -7.40 -16.86 -7.10
N ARG A 30 -7.49 -16.14 -8.21
CA ARG A 30 -7.56 -16.72 -9.56
C ARG A 30 -6.20 -17.12 -10.11
N SER A 31 -5.27 -16.18 -10.12
CA SER A 31 -3.96 -16.34 -10.75
C SER A 31 -2.94 -17.03 -9.86
N LYS A 32 -3.11 -16.93 -8.54
CA LYS A 32 -2.14 -17.38 -7.51
C LYS A 32 -0.76 -16.76 -7.71
N ASN A 33 -0.71 -15.56 -8.29
CA ASN A 33 0.55 -14.88 -8.58
C ASN A 33 1.17 -14.33 -7.30
N PRO A 34 2.41 -14.70 -6.96
CA PRO A 34 3.06 -14.24 -5.73
C PRO A 34 3.25 -12.73 -5.66
N ARG A 35 3.29 -12.04 -6.80
CA ARG A 35 3.39 -10.58 -6.85
C ARG A 35 2.16 -9.89 -6.25
N ASP A 36 0.98 -10.48 -6.41
CA ASP A 36 -0.25 -9.98 -5.81
C ASP A 36 -0.23 -10.03 -4.28
N VAL A 37 0.46 -11.00 -3.70
CA VAL A 37 0.68 -11.06 -2.24
C VAL A 37 1.41 -9.80 -1.76
N VAL A 38 2.45 -9.39 -2.46
CA VAL A 38 3.20 -8.16 -2.12
C VAL A 38 2.35 -6.91 -2.31
N LEU A 39 1.57 -6.82 -3.39
CA LEU A 39 0.67 -5.69 -3.64
C LEU A 39 -0.39 -5.59 -2.54
N LEU A 40 -0.91 -6.71 -2.06
CA LEU A 40 -1.87 -6.73 -0.97
C LEU A 40 -1.24 -6.25 0.35
N ILE A 41 -0.03 -6.69 0.66
CA ILE A 41 0.74 -6.21 1.82
C ILE A 41 0.99 -4.70 1.71
N GLN A 42 1.37 -4.23 0.54
CA GLN A 42 1.63 -2.80 0.30
C GLN A 42 0.39 -1.95 0.52
N LEU A 43 -0.73 -2.34 -0.06
CA LEU A 43 -1.98 -1.61 0.07
C LEU A 43 -2.47 -1.60 1.52
N ARG A 44 -2.48 -2.76 2.19
CA ARG A 44 -2.94 -2.90 3.58
C ARG A 44 -2.17 -2.00 4.56
N ASN A 45 -0.92 -1.72 4.27
CA ASN A 45 -0.02 -0.98 5.16
C ASN A 45 0.31 0.43 4.66
N GLY A 46 -0.15 0.81 3.48
CA GLY A 46 0.20 2.10 2.88
C GLY A 46 1.70 2.27 2.70
N SER A 47 2.42 1.19 2.41
CA SER A 47 3.87 1.17 2.38
C SER A 47 4.45 1.51 1.01
N ARG A 48 5.76 1.75 0.97
CA ARG A 48 6.52 1.72 -0.28
C ARG A 48 6.74 0.28 -0.71
N ILE A 49 7.02 0.06 -1.98
CA ILE A 49 7.21 -1.29 -2.52
C ILE A 49 8.37 -2.03 -1.83
N GLY A 50 9.46 -1.36 -1.58
CA GLY A 50 10.61 -1.97 -0.89
C GLY A 50 10.29 -2.39 0.55
N GLU A 51 9.49 -1.61 1.25
CA GLU A 51 9.01 -1.94 2.59
C GLU A 51 8.08 -3.18 2.57
N ALA A 52 7.23 -3.28 1.57
CA ALA A 52 6.34 -4.44 1.41
C ALA A 52 7.12 -5.72 1.09
N VAL A 53 8.15 -5.65 0.24
CA VAL A 53 9.04 -6.79 -0.06
C VAL A 53 9.80 -7.22 1.18
N GLU A 54 10.35 -6.28 1.93
CA GLU A 54 11.05 -6.57 3.18
C GLU A 54 10.11 -7.18 4.23
N ALA A 55 8.88 -6.67 4.34
CA ALA A 55 7.87 -7.24 5.21
C ALA A 55 7.54 -8.69 4.84
N LEU A 56 7.37 -8.98 3.55
CA LEU A 56 7.17 -10.36 3.11
C LEU A 56 8.31 -11.27 3.56
N ARG A 57 9.55 -10.83 3.39
CA ARG A 57 10.72 -11.58 3.85
C ARG A 57 10.66 -11.87 5.35
N GLU A 58 10.33 -10.86 6.15
CA GLU A 58 10.21 -10.99 7.60
C GLU A 58 9.04 -11.89 8.01
N PHE A 59 7.90 -11.81 7.34
CA PHE A 59 6.78 -12.72 7.58
C PHE A 59 7.17 -14.17 7.29
N CYS A 60 7.92 -14.39 6.22
CA CYS A 60 8.39 -15.72 5.83
C CYS A 60 9.36 -16.31 6.86
N SER A 61 10.31 -15.52 7.33
CA SER A 61 11.36 -16.00 8.24
C SER A 61 10.91 -16.14 9.69
N SER A 62 10.02 -15.24 10.15
CA SER A 62 9.59 -15.22 11.55
C SER A 62 8.30 -16.00 11.81
N GLY A 63 7.46 -16.18 10.82
CA GLY A 63 6.12 -16.75 10.97
C GLY A 63 5.14 -15.84 11.72
N LYS A 64 5.53 -14.62 12.03
CA LYS A 64 4.70 -13.63 12.74
C LYS A 64 3.70 -12.96 11.79
N THR A 65 2.64 -12.39 12.34
CA THR A 65 1.65 -11.61 11.61
C THR A 65 1.91 -10.10 11.70
N GLU A 66 2.86 -9.71 12.50
CA GLU A 66 3.32 -8.33 12.66
C GLU A 66 4.84 -8.30 12.69
N VAL A 67 5.43 -7.42 11.90
CA VAL A 67 6.89 -7.26 11.81
C VAL A 67 7.24 -5.78 11.70
N TYR A 68 8.47 -5.45 12.05
CA TYR A 68 9.03 -4.13 11.85
C TYR A 68 9.98 -4.16 10.66
N VAL A 69 9.83 -3.18 9.78
CA VAL A 69 10.73 -2.98 8.64
C VAL A 69 11.33 -1.59 8.69
N ARG A 70 12.48 -1.46 8.07
CA ARG A 70 13.15 -0.17 7.94
C ARG A 70 12.36 0.75 7.01
N VAL A 71 12.21 2.02 7.41
CA VAL A 71 11.57 3.04 6.59
C VAL A 71 12.48 3.38 5.41
N GLU A 72 11.98 3.13 4.20
CA GLU A 72 12.70 3.45 2.96
C GLU A 72 12.82 4.97 2.79
N LYS A 73 13.97 5.43 2.30
CA LYS A 73 14.30 6.86 2.08
C LYS A 73 14.36 7.73 3.34
N HIS A 74 14.38 7.15 4.50
CA HIS A 74 14.61 7.89 5.74
C HIS A 74 16.12 8.11 5.97
N LYS A 75 16.50 9.31 6.44
CA LYS A 75 17.91 9.62 6.73
C LYS A 75 18.44 8.83 7.91
N ASP A 76 17.60 8.59 8.91
CA ASP A 76 17.96 7.75 10.05
C ASP A 76 17.71 6.28 9.72
N ARG A 77 18.80 5.51 9.66
CA ARG A 77 18.74 4.06 9.38
C ARG A 77 18.08 3.24 10.48
N ARG A 78 17.81 3.82 11.64
CA ARG A 78 17.16 3.15 12.78
C ARG A 78 15.64 3.27 12.73
N ASP A 79 15.11 4.15 11.88
CA ASP A 79 13.67 4.31 11.78
C ASP A 79 13.02 3.08 11.19
N GLN A 80 12.13 2.50 11.97
CA GLN A 80 11.35 1.32 11.62
C GLN A 80 9.86 1.65 11.67
N ARG A 81 9.10 0.90 10.91
CA ARG A 81 7.64 0.96 10.94
C ARG A 81 7.05 -0.42 11.10
N LEU A 82 5.89 -0.48 11.75
CA LEU A 82 5.10 -1.70 11.87
C LEU A 82 4.47 -2.04 10.51
N MET A 83 4.53 -3.30 10.14
CA MET A 83 3.82 -3.90 9.02
C MET A 83 2.95 -5.04 9.51
N VAL A 84 1.70 -5.04 9.11
CA VAL A 84 0.71 -6.05 9.51
C VAL A 84 0.36 -6.92 8.32
N LEU A 85 0.45 -8.24 8.50
CA LEU A 85 0.07 -9.20 7.47
C LEU A 85 -1.45 -9.12 7.23
N PRO A 86 -1.92 -8.95 5.98
CA PRO A 86 -3.34 -9.02 5.66
C PRO A 86 -4.00 -10.26 6.24
N GLU A 87 -5.19 -10.11 6.79
CA GLU A 87 -5.89 -11.19 7.47
C GLU A 87 -6.13 -12.38 6.55
N GLU A 88 -6.44 -12.13 5.30
CA GLU A 88 -6.71 -13.14 4.27
C GLU A 88 -5.50 -14.04 3.99
N LEU A 89 -4.29 -13.61 4.34
CA LEU A 89 -3.06 -14.38 4.16
C LEU A 89 -2.63 -15.18 5.38
N ARG A 90 -3.40 -15.13 6.47
CA ARG A 90 -3.01 -15.77 7.74
C ARG A 90 -3.42 -17.22 7.87
N LYS A 91 -4.50 -17.63 7.19
CA LYS A 91 -5.11 -18.94 7.32
C LYS A 91 -5.56 -19.49 5.97
N GLY A 92 -5.78 -20.81 5.93
CA GLY A 92 -6.39 -21.49 4.80
C GLY A 92 -5.63 -21.32 3.49
N GLN A 93 -6.35 -21.08 2.41
CA GLN A 93 -5.78 -20.87 1.08
C GLN A 93 -4.87 -19.65 1.03
N GLY A 94 -5.20 -18.61 1.77
CA GLY A 94 -4.34 -17.41 1.85
C GLY A 94 -2.96 -17.70 2.44
N ARG A 95 -2.89 -18.59 3.42
CA ARG A 95 -1.61 -19.04 3.97
C ARG A 95 -0.77 -19.80 2.96
N VAL A 96 -1.38 -20.63 2.14
CA VAL A 96 -0.71 -21.35 1.04
C VAL A 96 -0.16 -20.35 0.02
N LEU A 97 -0.93 -19.32 -0.31
CA LEU A 97 -0.49 -18.26 -1.22
C LEU A 97 0.68 -17.44 -0.65
N LEU A 98 0.67 -17.18 0.64
CA LEU A 98 1.80 -16.54 1.33
C LEU A 98 3.07 -17.40 1.23
N GLU A 99 2.97 -18.68 1.52
CA GLU A 99 4.10 -19.61 1.45
C GLU A 99 4.65 -19.73 0.02
N SER A 100 3.79 -19.72 -0.97
CA SER A 100 4.18 -19.66 -2.38
C SER A 100 4.96 -18.39 -2.71
N ALA A 101 4.53 -17.25 -2.17
CA ALA A 101 5.24 -15.99 -2.33
C ALA A 101 6.61 -16.01 -1.64
N CYS A 102 6.71 -16.67 -0.47
CA CYS A 102 7.98 -16.86 0.21
C CYS A 102 8.99 -17.66 -0.64
N THR A 103 8.52 -18.69 -1.30
CA THR A 103 9.35 -19.52 -2.20
C THR A 103 9.78 -18.73 -3.45
N TRP A 104 8.89 -17.92 -4.00
CA TRP A 104 9.18 -17.09 -5.17
C TRP A 104 10.18 -15.99 -4.90
N LEU A 105 10.21 -15.42 -3.71
CA LEU A 105 10.84 -14.13 -3.39
C LEU A 105 12.32 -14.06 -3.81
N PRO A 106 12.65 -13.25 -4.84
CA PRO A 106 14.02 -13.00 -5.26
C PRO A 106 14.70 -11.94 -4.37
N SER A 107 15.85 -11.43 -4.77
CA SER A 107 16.47 -10.28 -4.11
C SER A 107 15.50 -9.09 -4.07
N ILE A 108 15.67 -8.19 -3.09
CA ILE A 108 14.77 -7.03 -2.92
C ILE A 108 14.69 -6.20 -4.20
N GLU A 109 15.82 -5.89 -4.83
CA GLU A 109 15.83 -5.08 -6.06
C GLU A 109 15.13 -5.77 -7.23
N ASN A 110 15.37 -7.06 -7.42
CA ASN A 110 14.70 -7.83 -8.47
C ASN A 110 13.20 -7.97 -8.20
N ALA A 111 12.81 -8.18 -6.95
CA ALA A 111 11.41 -8.23 -6.54
C ALA A 111 10.70 -6.91 -6.83
N LYS A 112 11.29 -5.78 -6.45
CA LYS A 112 10.74 -4.44 -6.70
C LYS A 112 10.46 -4.21 -8.18
N GLU A 113 11.42 -4.48 -9.05
CA GLU A 113 11.27 -4.30 -10.49
C GLU A 113 10.22 -5.24 -11.08
N ALA A 114 10.23 -6.50 -10.69
CA ALA A 114 9.24 -7.49 -11.14
C ALA A 114 7.81 -7.08 -10.75
N ILE A 115 7.61 -6.60 -9.53
CA ILE A 115 6.29 -6.21 -9.02
C ILE A 115 5.81 -4.92 -9.68
N LYS A 116 6.66 -3.93 -9.86
CA LYS A 116 6.32 -2.67 -10.55
C LYS A 116 5.85 -2.94 -11.98
N SER A 117 6.61 -3.72 -12.72
CA SER A 117 6.27 -4.10 -14.09
C SER A 117 4.96 -4.90 -14.16
N TYR A 118 4.79 -5.86 -13.28
CA TYR A 118 3.58 -6.66 -13.17
C TYR A 118 2.36 -5.82 -12.85
N CYS A 119 2.46 -4.91 -11.89
CA CYS A 119 1.36 -4.05 -11.46
C CYS A 119 0.82 -3.20 -12.62
N ARG A 120 1.70 -2.63 -13.44
CA ARG A 120 1.31 -1.87 -14.63
C ARG A 120 0.59 -2.73 -15.65
N ARG A 121 1.08 -3.93 -15.91
CA ARG A 121 0.47 -4.84 -16.89
C ARG A 121 -0.85 -5.41 -16.43
N ALA A 122 -0.92 -5.86 -15.17
CA ALA A 122 -2.10 -6.55 -14.65
C ALA A 122 -3.22 -5.57 -14.26
N TYR A 123 -2.88 -4.40 -13.73
CA TYR A 123 -3.84 -3.46 -13.13
C TYR A 123 -3.91 -2.10 -13.81
N GLY A 124 -2.91 -1.72 -14.58
CA GLY A 124 -2.88 -0.44 -15.28
C GLY A 124 -2.48 0.77 -14.42
N PHE A 125 -2.03 0.56 -13.19
CA PHE A 125 -1.52 1.62 -12.33
C PHE A 125 -0.12 1.27 -11.78
N ASN A 126 0.58 2.24 -11.20
CA ASN A 126 1.86 2.00 -10.56
C ASN A 126 1.68 1.64 -9.08
N THR A 127 2.68 0.97 -8.50
CA THR A 127 2.62 0.52 -7.10
C THR A 127 2.49 1.67 -6.10
N HIS A 128 2.99 2.85 -6.44
CA HIS A 128 2.93 4.01 -5.55
C HIS A 128 1.50 4.51 -5.34
N SER A 129 0.64 4.31 -6.32
CA SER A 129 -0.80 4.62 -6.22
C SER A 129 -1.50 3.86 -5.10
N LEU A 130 -1.02 2.68 -4.74
CA LEU A 130 -1.54 1.90 -3.61
C LEU A 130 -1.32 2.62 -2.27
N ARG A 131 -0.15 3.21 -2.10
CA ARG A 131 0.17 3.98 -0.91
C ARG A 131 -0.72 5.22 -0.78
N TYR A 132 -0.97 5.92 -1.87
CA TYR A 132 -1.88 7.06 -1.89
C TYR A 132 -3.33 6.66 -1.62
N SER A 133 -3.77 5.56 -2.18
CA SER A 133 -5.09 4.99 -1.91
C SER A 133 -5.29 4.71 -0.41
N PHE A 134 -4.31 4.15 0.26
CA PHE A 134 -4.31 3.94 1.70
C PHE A 134 -4.42 5.26 2.48
N ILE A 135 -3.60 6.25 2.13
CA ILE A 135 -3.59 7.57 2.80
C ILE A 135 -4.95 8.25 2.65
N THR A 136 -5.48 8.29 1.44
CA THR A 136 -6.80 8.89 1.16
C THR A 136 -7.91 8.18 1.94
N TYR A 137 -7.87 6.86 2.00
CA TYR A 137 -8.82 6.06 2.77
C TYR A 137 -8.75 6.38 4.27
N MET A 138 -7.56 6.43 4.85
CA MET A 138 -7.37 6.75 6.26
C MET A 138 -7.86 8.16 6.60
N LEU A 139 -7.60 9.13 5.73
CA LEU A 139 -8.11 10.49 5.87
C LEU A 139 -9.65 10.51 5.83
N SER A 140 -10.27 9.76 4.93
CA SER A 140 -11.73 9.64 4.84
C SER A 140 -12.37 9.02 6.09
N LYS A 141 -11.60 8.23 6.85
CA LYS A 141 -12.02 7.65 8.13
C LYS A 141 -11.76 8.57 9.32
N GLY A 142 -11.30 9.79 9.10
CA GLY A 142 -11.06 10.77 10.15
C GLY A 142 -9.75 10.58 10.90
N VAL A 143 -8.83 9.75 10.40
CA VAL A 143 -7.51 9.60 10.99
C VAL A 143 -6.69 10.86 10.74
N SER A 144 -6.08 11.41 11.79
CA SER A 144 -5.32 12.65 11.66
C SER A 144 -4.08 12.48 10.78
N PRO A 145 -3.68 13.51 10.02
CA PRO A 145 -2.47 13.48 9.20
C PRO A 145 -1.20 13.10 9.98
N SER A 146 -1.10 13.51 11.24
CA SER A 146 0.04 13.17 12.11
C SER A 146 0.15 11.67 12.36
N PHE A 147 -0.96 11.00 12.62
CA PHE A 147 -0.96 9.54 12.79
C PHE A 147 -0.66 8.83 11.48
N ILE A 148 -1.22 9.29 10.37
CA ILE A 148 -0.94 8.73 9.05
C ILE A 148 0.55 8.82 8.72
N ALA A 149 1.18 9.96 9.00
CA ALA A 149 2.62 10.15 8.81
C ALA A 149 3.44 9.14 9.61
N LYS A 150 3.06 8.87 10.84
CA LYS A 150 3.71 7.85 11.68
C LYS A 150 3.51 6.43 11.14
N ILE A 151 2.29 6.10 10.73
CA ILE A 151 1.95 4.80 10.17
C ILE A 151 2.73 4.55 8.88
N THR A 152 2.78 5.51 8.00
CA THR A 152 3.39 5.39 6.67
C THR A 152 4.90 5.67 6.65
N GLY A 153 5.44 6.18 7.75
CA GLY A 153 6.86 6.53 7.84
C GLY A 153 7.24 7.78 7.06
N HIS A 154 6.31 8.73 6.86
CA HIS A 154 6.63 10.02 6.28
C HIS A 154 7.43 10.87 7.28
N SER A 155 8.52 11.47 6.81
CA SER A 155 9.35 12.37 7.62
C SER A 155 8.72 13.74 7.85
N THR A 156 7.80 14.15 6.96
CA THR A 156 7.10 15.43 7.04
C THR A 156 5.61 15.25 6.79
N LEU A 157 4.79 16.12 7.39
CA LEU A 157 3.34 16.17 7.17
C LEU A 157 2.96 16.78 5.83
N GLU A 158 3.88 17.50 5.21
CA GLU A 158 3.62 18.29 4.01
C GLU A 158 3.04 17.46 2.87
N HIS A 159 3.58 16.28 2.62
CA HIS A 159 3.08 15.37 1.60
C HIS A 159 1.67 14.85 1.89
N ILE A 160 1.31 14.68 3.17
CA ILE A 160 -0.01 14.21 3.56
C ILE A 160 -1.01 15.36 3.56
N LEU A 161 -0.62 16.52 4.02
CA LEU A 161 -1.46 17.72 4.03
C LEU A 161 -1.88 18.14 2.61
N HIS A 162 -1.02 17.94 1.64
CA HIS A 162 -1.34 18.23 0.24
C HIS A 162 -2.57 17.44 -0.28
N TYR A 163 -2.80 16.24 0.23
CA TYR A 163 -3.99 15.44 -0.09
C TYR A 163 -5.24 15.90 0.68
N THR A 164 -5.05 16.48 1.85
CA THR A 164 -6.14 16.87 2.75
C THR A 164 -6.70 18.23 2.43
N GLU A 165 -5.90 19.17 1.94
CA GLU A 165 -6.25 20.59 1.94
C GLU A 165 -7.42 20.92 1.03
N ARG A 166 -7.53 20.32 -0.12
CA ARG A 166 -8.60 20.67 -1.06
C ARG A 166 -9.88 19.88 -0.82
N LYS A 167 -9.79 18.55 -0.85
CA LYS A 167 -10.98 17.70 -0.79
C LYS A 167 -11.64 17.70 0.59
N THR A 168 -10.85 17.60 1.64
CA THR A 168 -11.36 17.53 3.02
C THR A 168 -11.92 18.87 3.47
N SER A 169 -11.29 19.98 3.10
CA SER A 169 -11.79 21.33 3.45
C SER A 169 -13.12 21.64 2.79
N GLU A 170 -13.27 21.28 1.52
CA GLU A 170 -14.53 21.46 0.79
C GLU A 170 -15.64 20.56 1.35
N ASP A 171 -15.33 19.32 1.69
CA ASP A 171 -16.29 18.40 2.28
C ASP A 171 -16.73 18.87 3.66
N LEU A 172 -15.80 19.29 4.50
CA LEU A 172 -16.11 19.89 5.80
C LEU A 172 -16.99 21.12 5.67
N LEU A 173 -16.71 21.98 4.70
CA LEU A 173 -17.51 23.17 4.44
C LEU A 173 -18.94 22.83 4.04
N ARG A 174 -19.14 21.78 3.25
CA ARG A 174 -20.47 21.30 2.84
C ARG A 174 -21.26 20.68 3.98
N GLU A 175 -20.57 20.06 4.95
CA GLU A 175 -21.18 19.40 6.11
C GLU A 175 -21.55 20.37 7.23
N LEU A 176 -21.02 21.59 7.22
CA LEU A 176 -21.41 22.61 8.20
C LEU A 176 -22.85 23.08 8.00
N PRO A 177 -23.63 23.23 9.10
CA PRO A 177 -25.01 23.72 9.01
C PRO A 177 -25.10 25.17 8.52
#